data_915764f3cde9c02533293dfe15dedda2
#
_entry.id   915764f3cde9c02533293dfe15dedda2
#
_cell.length_a   1.000
_cell.length_b   1.000
_cell.length_c   1.000
_cell.angle_alpha   90.00
_cell.angle_beta   90.00
_cell.angle_gamma   90.00
#
_symmetry.space_group_name_H-M   'P 1'
#
loop_
_entity.id
_entity.type
_entity.pdbx_description
1 polymer ?
#
loop_
_entity_poly.entity_id
_entity_poly.type
_entity_poly.pdbx_seq_one_letter_code
_entity_poly.pdbx_strand_id
1 'polypeptide(L)'
;TCALPIFDQKSTNRNPRSTVGTVTEIYDYFRLLYARIGIPHCPKCGKEIYAQTVDQMADEIMELPEGTRLQLLAPVVRGRKGQHVKVFESARKSGYVRVVVDGHLYELSEEISLEKNKKHNIEVMVDRLVVRDGIQKRLVDSIENVLKLSDGLMIVDIPGGEQMSFSQSFSCPDCGISVDELEPRTFSFNNPFGACPVCHGIGVKMEFDEALMIPDPSLSLADGALTVLGWQSAKDTTSYCRCILDALADSYGFDINTPYEELPKEIRHMLMHGTDGRVVKVKYRGQRGVGVYDVAFEGVIKNVQRRYRECGSERMKKEYESYMRITPCAECGGKRLKPEALAVTVGDKNIAEVTELSISRLMEFMQGLELTPHQLAIGKLVLREIKARLQFLLDVGLEYLTLARATGTLSGGEAQRIRLATQIGSGLVGVAYILDEPSIGLHQRDNDKLIQTLKKLKDLGNTLIVVEHDEDTMFAADYIVDIGPGAGTHGGEVVAAGSVKDIMKCKDSVTGAYLSGRIRIPVPSERREPTGWITVRGARENNLKNIDVSFPLGVMTCVTGVSGSGKSSLVNEILYKELARKLNRARFVPGKHDCVEGLAQLDKVINIDQSPIGRTPRSNPATYT
;
A
#
# COMPACT_ATOMS: atom_id res chain seq x y z
N THR A 1 -23.03 -10.91 27.19
CA THR A 1 -23.59 -9.97 26.19
C THR A 1 -23.51 -10.61 24.82
N CYS A 2 -24.66 -11.10 24.28
CA CYS A 2 -24.71 -11.56 22.90
C CYS A 2 -24.53 -10.35 21.97
N ALA A 3 -23.31 -10.16 21.45
CA ALA A 3 -23.10 -9.23 20.35
C ALA A 3 -23.58 -9.92 19.06
N LEU A 4 -24.64 -9.38 18.46
CA LEU A 4 -25.10 -9.78 17.13
C LEU A 4 -24.24 -9.04 16.10
N PRO A 5 -23.34 -9.69 15.35
CA PRO A 5 -22.68 -9.04 14.24
C PRO A 5 -23.68 -8.87 13.09
N ILE A 6 -24.08 -7.64 12.82
CA ILE A 6 -24.91 -7.29 11.66
C ILE A 6 -23.99 -6.86 10.54
N PHE A 7 -24.04 -7.55 9.41
CA PHE A 7 -23.31 -7.21 8.20
C PHE A 7 -24.21 -6.37 7.29
N ASP A 8 -23.95 -5.08 7.23
CA ASP A 8 -24.60 -4.16 6.29
C ASP A 8 -23.74 -4.01 5.02
N GLN A 9 -24.35 -3.94 3.84
CA GLN A 9 -23.68 -3.65 2.56
C GLN A 9 -22.95 -2.29 2.54
N LYS A 10 -23.13 -1.44 3.56
CA LYS A 10 -22.68 -0.06 3.57
C LYS A 10 -21.23 0.13 3.96
N SER A 11 -20.54 0.85 3.07
CA SER A 11 -19.28 1.56 3.18
C SER A 11 -18.00 0.73 3.25
N THR A 12 -17.32 0.65 2.14
CA THR A 12 -15.85 0.47 2.11
C THR A 12 -15.21 1.53 3.01
N ASN A 13 -14.43 1.08 4.00
CA ASN A 13 -13.68 1.97 4.88
C ASN A 13 -12.71 2.81 4.03
N ARG A 14 -12.91 4.12 3.97
CA ARG A 14 -12.10 5.06 3.16
C ARG A 14 -10.79 5.47 3.85
N ASN A 15 -10.45 4.86 4.96
CA ASN A 15 -9.17 5.16 5.60
C ASN A 15 -8.02 4.68 4.70
N PRO A 16 -7.14 5.57 4.20
CA PRO A 16 -6.05 5.20 3.30
C PRO A 16 -5.00 4.30 3.95
N ARG A 17 -5.01 4.19 5.28
CA ARG A 17 -4.12 3.30 6.03
C ARG A 17 -4.69 1.89 6.23
N SER A 18 -5.99 1.68 5.99
CA SER A 18 -6.60 0.36 6.12
C SER A 18 -6.21 -0.54 4.94
N THR A 19 -5.72 -1.74 5.25
CA THR A 19 -5.38 -2.78 4.28
C THR A 19 -6.12 -4.07 4.60
N VAL A 20 -6.15 -5.02 3.67
CA VAL A 20 -6.69 -6.36 3.91
C VAL A 20 -6.04 -6.97 5.16
N GLY A 21 -4.70 -6.88 5.29
CA GLY A 21 -3.97 -7.41 6.42
C GLY A 21 -4.35 -6.80 7.78
N THR A 22 -4.66 -5.48 7.81
CA THR A 22 -5.07 -4.81 9.06
C THR A 22 -6.51 -5.12 9.45
N VAL A 23 -7.42 -5.26 8.48
CA VAL A 23 -8.84 -5.57 8.75
C VAL A 23 -9.01 -7.03 9.18
N THR A 24 -8.18 -7.93 8.66
CA THR A 24 -8.17 -9.36 9.03
C THR A 24 -7.32 -9.65 10.27
N GLU A 25 -6.69 -8.64 10.86
CA GLU A 25 -5.74 -8.75 11.98
C GLU A 25 -4.49 -9.59 11.67
N ILE A 26 -4.37 -10.16 10.46
CA ILE A 26 -3.22 -10.99 10.07
C ILE A 26 -1.92 -10.18 10.14
N TYR A 27 -1.99 -8.87 9.81
CA TYR A 27 -0.83 -8.00 9.88
C TYR A 27 -0.28 -7.83 11.31
N ASP A 28 -1.13 -7.85 12.32
CA ASP A 28 -0.71 -7.76 13.72
C ASP A 28 0.05 -9.02 14.17
N TYR A 29 -0.37 -10.19 13.68
CA TYR A 29 0.39 -11.43 13.89
C TYR A 29 1.73 -11.43 13.14
N PHE A 30 1.81 -10.87 11.93
CA PHE A 30 3.09 -10.69 11.24
C PHE A 30 4.02 -9.75 12.00
N ARG A 31 3.52 -8.62 12.50
CA ARG A 31 4.32 -7.72 13.34
C ARG A 31 4.92 -8.43 14.56
N LEU A 32 4.12 -9.28 15.21
CA LEU A 32 4.58 -10.09 16.33
C LEU A 32 5.61 -11.13 15.88
N LEU A 33 5.38 -11.81 14.75
CA LEU A 33 6.30 -12.82 14.20
C LEU A 33 7.67 -12.20 13.90
N TYR A 34 7.69 -11.07 13.14
CA TYR A 34 8.93 -10.40 12.77
C TYR A 34 9.68 -9.82 13.97
N ALA A 35 8.97 -9.35 15.00
CA ALA A 35 9.59 -8.89 16.23
C ALA A 35 10.21 -10.02 17.06
N ARG A 36 9.70 -11.25 16.96
CA ARG A 36 10.13 -12.38 17.80
C ARG A 36 11.16 -13.30 17.16
N ILE A 37 11.04 -13.54 15.85
CA ILE A 37 11.93 -14.50 15.13
C ILE A 37 12.59 -13.87 13.90
N GLY A 38 12.35 -12.58 13.63
CA GLY A 38 12.95 -11.88 12.51
C GLY A 38 14.45 -11.71 12.68
N ILE A 39 15.18 -11.87 11.57
CA ILE A 39 16.62 -11.69 11.51
C ILE A 39 16.89 -10.29 10.96
N PRO A 40 17.45 -9.37 11.76
CA PRO A 40 17.77 -8.02 11.30
C PRO A 40 19.01 -8.00 10.42
N HIS A 41 18.96 -7.19 9.38
CA HIS A 41 20.06 -6.91 8.48
C HIS A 41 20.38 -5.41 8.48
N CYS A 42 21.59 -5.07 8.11
CA CYS A 42 21.96 -3.68 7.92
C CYS A 42 21.22 -3.08 6.71
N PRO A 43 20.44 -2.00 6.86
CA PRO A 43 19.70 -1.42 5.75
C PRO A 43 20.61 -0.84 4.65
N LYS A 44 21.92 -0.69 4.90
CA LYS A 44 22.89 -0.13 3.96
C LYS A 44 23.74 -1.18 3.25
N CYS A 45 24.26 -2.20 3.96
CA CYS A 45 25.15 -3.21 3.38
C CYS A 45 24.53 -4.61 3.30
N GLY A 46 23.36 -4.82 3.90
CA GLY A 46 22.64 -6.11 3.87
C GLY A 46 23.20 -7.20 4.76
N LYS A 47 24.30 -6.96 5.50
CA LYS A 47 24.83 -7.95 6.45
C LYS A 47 23.86 -8.19 7.60
N GLU A 48 23.79 -9.44 8.06
CA GLU A 48 23.04 -9.77 9.28
C GLU A 48 23.63 -9.04 10.49
N ILE A 49 22.75 -8.64 11.40
CA ILE A 49 23.10 -7.93 12.62
C ILE A 49 22.62 -8.76 13.81
N TYR A 50 23.54 -9.10 14.69
CA TYR A 50 23.24 -9.84 15.90
C TYR A 50 23.42 -8.94 17.14
N ALA A 51 22.55 -9.13 18.12
CA ALA A 51 22.79 -8.68 19.48
C ALA A 51 23.25 -9.89 20.31
N GLN A 52 24.40 -9.76 20.96
CA GLN A 52 24.97 -10.82 21.80
C GLN A 52 25.04 -10.35 23.25
N THR A 53 24.78 -11.24 24.18
CA THR A 53 25.05 -10.97 25.60
C THR A 53 26.54 -11.07 25.88
N VAL A 54 27.00 -10.45 26.97
CA VAL A 54 28.41 -10.52 27.40
C VAL A 54 28.87 -11.96 27.56
N ASP A 55 28.03 -12.84 28.10
CA ASP A 55 28.34 -14.24 28.27
C ASP A 55 28.52 -14.97 26.92
N GLN A 56 27.62 -14.70 25.95
CA GLN A 56 27.75 -15.28 24.59
C GLN A 56 29.02 -14.81 23.88
N MET A 57 29.38 -13.52 24.02
CA MET A 57 30.63 -13.00 23.48
C MET A 57 31.85 -13.68 24.13
N ALA A 58 31.80 -13.86 25.44
CA ALA A 58 32.87 -14.53 26.17
C ALA A 58 33.00 -16.02 25.77
N ASP A 59 31.88 -16.73 25.63
CA ASP A 59 31.89 -18.14 25.23
C ASP A 59 32.46 -18.31 23.82
N GLU A 60 32.05 -17.47 22.86
CA GLU A 60 32.56 -17.49 21.47
C GLU A 60 34.08 -17.19 21.40
N ILE A 61 34.57 -16.25 22.24
CA ILE A 61 36.00 -15.97 22.35
C ILE A 61 36.74 -17.16 22.99
N MET A 62 36.14 -17.85 23.94
CA MET A 62 36.74 -19.02 24.59
C MET A 62 36.77 -20.28 23.71
N GLU A 63 35.97 -20.32 22.62
CA GLU A 63 36.04 -21.37 21.59
C GLU A 63 37.30 -21.28 20.71
N LEU A 64 38.00 -20.14 20.75
CA LEU A 64 39.28 -20.00 20.02
C LEU A 64 40.35 -20.94 20.57
N PRO A 65 41.31 -21.40 19.76
CA PRO A 65 42.36 -22.31 20.18
C PRO A 65 43.12 -21.77 21.40
N GLU A 66 43.44 -22.65 22.34
CA GLU A 66 44.23 -22.31 23.53
C GLU A 66 45.59 -21.72 23.11
N GLY A 67 46.02 -20.65 23.78
CA GLY A 67 47.24 -19.92 23.43
C GLY A 67 47.03 -18.77 22.44
N THR A 68 45.82 -18.63 21.87
CA THR A 68 45.50 -17.49 20.95
C THR A 68 45.65 -16.16 21.69
N ARG A 69 46.46 -15.26 21.12
CA ARG A 69 46.62 -13.89 21.61
C ARG A 69 45.55 -13.02 21.00
N LEU A 70 44.84 -12.25 21.80
CA LEU A 70 43.78 -11.35 21.34
C LEU A 70 43.88 -9.98 22.00
N GLN A 71 43.34 -8.99 21.30
CA GLN A 71 43.25 -7.60 21.75
C GLN A 71 41.80 -7.19 21.73
N LEU A 72 41.29 -6.64 22.84
CA LEU A 72 39.95 -6.14 22.95
C LEU A 72 39.95 -4.64 22.65
N LEU A 73 39.27 -4.25 21.57
CA LEU A 73 39.24 -2.90 21.05
C LEU A 73 37.84 -2.31 21.17
N ALA A 74 37.75 -1.08 21.67
CA ALA A 74 36.52 -0.30 21.73
C ALA A 74 36.47 0.71 20.58
N PRO A 75 35.62 0.53 19.55
CA PRO A 75 35.50 1.45 18.42
C PRO A 75 34.74 2.72 18.79
N VAL A 76 35.46 3.79 19.22
CA VAL A 76 34.89 5.05 19.70
C VAL A 76 34.62 6.08 18.58
N VAL A 77 35.33 5.98 17.45
CA VAL A 77 35.09 6.80 16.24
C VAL A 77 35.07 5.90 15.03
N ARG A 78 34.04 6.02 14.19
CA ARG A 78 33.89 5.22 12.97
C ARG A 78 33.55 6.11 11.78
N GLY A 79 34.47 6.21 10.84
CA GLY A 79 34.28 6.91 9.57
C GLY A 79 33.93 8.40 9.68
N ARG A 80 34.31 9.07 10.78
CA ARG A 80 33.98 10.48 11.01
C ARG A 80 35.18 11.39 10.69
N LYS A 81 34.92 12.53 10.05
CA LYS A 81 35.92 13.57 9.82
C LYS A 81 36.22 14.34 11.09
N GLY A 82 37.47 14.69 11.29
CA GLY A 82 37.91 15.53 12.43
C GLY A 82 39.26 15.11 12.99
N GLN A 83 39.82 15.94 13.85
CA GLN A 83 41.07 15.64 14.56
C GLN A 83 40.87 14.82 15.84
N HIS A 84 39.65 14.68 16.33
CA HIS A 84 39.24 13.86 17.47
C HIS A 84 40.05 14.00 18.75
N VAL A 85 40.67 15.18 18.99
CA VAL A 85 41.53 15.46 20.16
C VAL A 85 40.88 15.11 21.48
N LYS A 86 39.58 15.46 21.64
CA LYS A 86 38.83 15.16 22.87
C LYS A 86 38.68 13.66 23.15
N VAL A 87 38.65 12.82 22.11
CA VAL A 87 38.58 11.36 22.26
C VAL A 87 39.86 10.83 22.86
N PHE A 88 41.03 11.28 22.37
CA PHE A 88 42.32 10.91 22.91
C PHE A 88 42.53 11.40 24.33
N GLU A 89 42.12 12.64 24.64
CA GLU A 89 42.15 13.17 26.00
C GLU A 89 41.28 12.37 26.98
N SER A 90 40.09 12.01 26.56
CA SER A 90 39.16 11.19 27.35
C SER A 90 39.75 9.81 27.64
N ALA A 91 40.29 9.15 26.62
CA ALA A 91 40.92 7.84 26.74
C ALA A 91 42.14 7.89 27.69
N ARG A 92 42.99 8.95 27.61
CA ARG A 92 44.10 9.18 28.54
C ARG A 92 43.64 9.35 29.98
N LYS A 93 42.61 10.17 30.20
CA LYS A 93 42.04 10.40 31.55
C LYS A 93 41.44 9.13 32.16
N SER A 94 40.92 8.24 31.32
CA SER A 94 40.38 6.93 31.74
C SER A 94 41.45 5.86 31.96
N GLY A 95 42.75 6.20 31.79
CA GLY A 95 43.88 5.31 32.05
C GLY A 95 44.27 4.35 30.94
N TYR A 96 43.70 4.49 29.74
CA TYR A 96 44.10 3.69 28.58
C TYR A 96 45.46 4.15 28.05
N VAL A 97 46.23 3.21 27.51
CA VAL A 97 47.63 3.44 27.09
C VAL A 97 47.76 3.45 25.56
N ARG A 98 46.91 2.69 24.85
CA ARG A 98 47.03 2.45 23.41
C ARG A 98 45.74 2.65 22.67
N VAL A 99 45.86 3.08 21.43
CA VAL A 99 44.77 3.30 20.49
C VAL A 99 45.19 2.84 19.11
N VAL A 100 44.25 2.25 18.37
CA VAL A 100 44.43 1.94 16.96
C VAL A 100 43.69 3.03 16.17
N VAL A 101 44.39 3.66 15.23
CA VAL A 101 43.86 4.70 14.34
C VAL A 101 44.07 4.29 12.90
N ASP A 102 43.00 4.13 12.15
CA ASP A 102 43.03 3.70 10.76
C ASP A 102 43.87 2.42 10.53
N GLY A 103 43.83 1.47 11.48
CA GLY A 103 44.57 0.22 11.48
C GLY A 103 46.02 0.32 12.01
N HIS A 104 46.47 1.48 12.43
CA HIS A 104 47.81 1.68 12.99
C HIS A 104 47.77 1.89 14.50
N LEU A 105 48.65 1.19 15.22
CA LEU A 105 48.77 1.26 16.66
C LEU A 105 49.55 2.51 17.08
N TYR A 106 49.00 3.31 17.99
CA TYR A 106 49.64 4.47 18.61
C TYR A 106 49.66 4.37 20.14
N GLU A 107 50.66 4.93 20.76
CA GLU A 107 50.64 5.13 22.21
C GLU A 107 49.97 6.48 22.56
N LEU A 108 49.04 6.47 23.50
CA LEU A 108 48.33 7.68 23.91
C LEU A 108 49.28 8.69 24.62
N SER A 109 50.51 8.29 24.97
CA SER A 109 51.56 9.19 25.49
C SER A 109 52.10 10.11 24.37
N GLU A 110 52.00 9.70 23.11
CA GLU A 110 52.47 10.46 21.94
C GLU A 110 51.40 11.49 21.49
N GLU A 111 51.87 12.51 20.75
CA GLU A 111 50.99 13.50 20.14
C GLU A 111 50.43 12.95 18.83
N ILE A 112 49.15 12.59 18.83
CA ILE A 112 48.44 12.03 17.67
C ILE A 112 47.75 13.17 16.93
N SER A 113 48.25 13.51 15.74
CA SER A 113 47.69 14.54 14.86
C SER A 113 46.98 13.91 13.67
N LEU A 114 45.68 14.17 13.53
CA LEU A 114 44.86 13.64 12.44
C LEU A 114 44.42 14.74 11.47
N GLU A 115 44.26 14.39 10.21
CA GLU A 115 43.76 15.29 9.18
C GLU A 115 42.27 15.63 9.37
N LYS A 116 41.96 16.93 9.53
CA LYS A 116 40.58 17.41 9.81
C LYS A 116 39.55 17.01 8.75
N ASN A 117 39.96 16.89 7.48
CA ASN A 117 39.04 16.64 6.35
C ASN A 117 38.95 15.17 5.92
N LYS A 118 39.77 14.30 6.51
CA LYS A 118 39.76 12.85 6.27
C LYS A 118 38.82 12.14 7.27
N LYS A 119 38.25 11.04 6.85
CA LYS A 119 37.48 10.15 7.73
C LYS A 119 38.44 9.25 8.48
N HIS A 120 38.26 9.13 9.79
CA HIS A 120 39.13 8.31 10.65
C HIS A 120 38.27 7.27 11.41
N ASN A 121 38.89 6.13 11.68
CA ASN A 121 38.44 5.12 12.63
C ASN A 121 39.38 5.16 13.84
N ILE A 122 38.82 5.18 15.05
CA ILE A 122 39.62 5.20 16.27
C ILE A 122 39.06 4.13 17.22
N GLU A 123 39.92 3.20 17.60
CA GLU A 123 39.61 2.07 18.48
C GLU A 123 40.53 2.13 19.71
N VAL A 124 39.94 2.22 20.91
CA VAL A 124 40.71 2.22 22.15
C VAL A 124 41.00 0.77 22.55
N MET A 125 42.27 0.43 22.76
CA MET A 125 42.69 -0.86 23.27
C MET A 125 42.44 -0.95 24.77
N VAL A 126 41.50 -1.82 25.15
CA VAL A 126 41.08 -1.96 26.57
C VAL A 126 41.88 -3.04 27.27
N ASP A 127 42.05 -4.22 26.64
CA ASP A 127 42.84 -5.31 27.26
C ASP A 127 43.53 -6.17 26.18
N ARG A 128 44.54 -6.92 26.64
CA ARG A 128 45.28 -7.94 25.86
C ARG A 128 45.25 -9.23 26.62
N LEU A 129 44.69 -10.25 26.02
CA LEU A 129 44.45 -11.55 26.65
C LEU A 129 45.07 -12.67 25.84
N VAL A 130 45.28 -13.80 26.49
CA VAL A 130 45.63 -15.08 25.85
C VAL A 130 44.59 -16.08 26.26
N VAL A 131 43.98 -16.74 25.31
CA VAL A 131 42.96 -17.78 25.57
C VAL A 131 43.60 -18.93 26.34
N ARG A 132 43.10 -19.17 27.55
CA ARG A 132 43.51 -20.28 28.44
C ARG A 132 42.44 -20.50 29.51
N ASP A 133 42.47 -21.68 30.10
CA ASP A 133 41.56 -21.97 31.21
C ASP A 133 41.68 -20.94 32.33
N GLY A 134 40.55 -20.55 32.89
CA GLY A 134 40.45 -19.63 34.05
C GLY A 134 40.48 -18.16 33.74
N ILE A 135 40.57 -17.72 32.47
CA ILE A 135 40.51 -16.27 32.14
C ILE A 135 39.08 -15.71 32.03
N GLN A 136 38.05 -16.55 32.07
CA GLN A 136 36.69 -16.17 31.77
C GLN A 136 36.18 -14.96 32.57
N LYS A 137 36.45 -14.92 33.87
CA LYS A 137 36.05 -13.76 34.69
C LYS A 137 36.71 -12.45 34.23
N ARG A 138 38.03 -12.47 33.97
CA ARG A 138 38.74 -11.28 33.46
C ARG A 138 38.26 -10.89 32.07
N LEU A 139 37.98 -11.88 31.22
CA LEU A 139 37.43 -11.65 29.86
C LEU A 139 36.08 -10.93 29.96
N VAL A 140 35.14 -11.42 30.77
CA VAL A 140 33.83 -10.79 30.99
C VAL A 140 33.98 -9.34 31.50
N ASP A 141 34.81 -9.10 32.52
CA ASP A 141 35.06 -7.76 33.04
C ASP A 141 35.65 -6.82 31.96
N SER A 142 36.53 -7.33 31.12
CA SER A 142 37.12 -6.56 30.00
C SER A 142 36.13 -6.30 28.90
N ILE A 143 35.24 -7.26 28.53
CA ILE A 143 34.15 -7.09 27.58
C ILE A 143 33.19 -5.99 28.05
N GLU A 144 32.76 -6.02 29.32
CA GLU A 144 31.87 -4.99 29.87
C GLU A 144 32.50 -3.59 29.77
N ASN A 145 33.80 -3.46 30.03
CA ASN A 145 34.51 -2.18 29.91
C ASN A 145 34.59 -1.69 28.46
N VAL A 146 34.83 -2.61 27.49
CA VAL A 146 34.81 -2.28 26.06
C VAL A 146 33.44 -1.78 25.64
N LEU A 147 32.39 -2.55 25.96
CA LEU A 147 31.01 -2.24 25.55
C LEU A 147 30.53 -0.90 26.16
N LYS A 148 30.92 -0.60 27.39
CA LYS A 148 30.59 0.68 28.05
C LYS A 148 31.30 1.87 27.38
N LEU A 149 32.50 1.68 26.85
CA LEU A 149 33.29 2.73 26.19
C LEU A 149 32.82 3.02 24.76
N SER A 150 32.27 2.02 24.07
CA SER A 150 31.97 2.04 22.65
C SER A 150 30.47 1.94 22.32
N ASP A 151 29.59 2.27 23.31
CA ASP A 151 28.13 2.16 23.14
C ASP A 151 27.67 0.77 22.65
N GLY A 152 28.22 -0.30 23.30
CA GLY A 152 27.79 -1.66 23.07
C GLY A 152 28.47 -2.41 21.91
N LEU A 153 29.59 -1.90 21.39
CA LEU A 153 30.35 -2.55 20.32
C LEU A 153 31.74 -2.99 20.81
N MET A 154 32.20 -4.12 20.30
CA MET A 154 33.53 -4.63 20.57
C MET A 154 34.16 -5.22 19.31
N ILE A 155 35.46 -4.99 19.14
CA ILE A 155 36.28 -5.66 18.14
C ILE A 155 37.33 -6.50 18.88
N VAL A 156 37.41 -7.77 18.52
CA VAL A 156 38.48 -8.65 18.96
C VAL A 156 39.46 -8.78 17.81
N ASP A 157 40.66 -8.25 17.99
CA ASP A 157 41.73 -8.33 17.02
C ASP A 157 42.69 -9.46 17.38
N ILE A 158 42.91 -10.39 16.46
CA ILE A 158 43.84 -11.51 16.60
C ILE A 158 45.06 -11.18 15.75
N PRO A 159 46.22 -10.86 16.35
CA PRO A 159 47.41 -10.49 15.58
C PRO A 159 47.82 -11.57 14.58
N GLY A 160 47.70 -11.26 13.28
CA GLY A 160 47.99 -12.20 12.19
C GLY A 160 46.82 -13.13 11.81
N GLY A 161 45.63 -12.93 12.40
CA GLY A 161 44.38 -13.62 12.11
C GLY A 161 43.24 -12.70 11.67
N GLU A 162 42.01 -13.19 11.69
CA GLU A 162 40.83 -12.42 11.38
C GLU A 162 40.34 -11.60 12.60
N GLN A 163 39.76 -10.43 12.32
CA GLN A 163 39.08 -9.63 13.35
C GLN A 163 37.65 -10.12 13.52
N MET A 164 37.22 -10.29 14.78
CA MET A 164 35.85 -10.62 15.14
C MET A 164 35.17 -9.33 15.66
N SER A 165 33.93 -9.10 15.25
CA SER A 165 33.16 -7.93 15.69
C SER A 165 31.93 -8.39 16.45
N PHE A 166 31.74 -7.86 17.65
CA PHE A 166 30.64 -8.18 18.56
C PHE A 166 29.80 -6.94 18.84
N SER A 167 28.52 -7.14 19.05
CA SER A 167 27.60 -6.05 19.40
C SER A 167 26.60 -6.48 20.46
N GLN A 168 26.48 -5.69 21.52
CA GLN A 168 25.45 -5.84 22.56
C GLN A 168 24.09 -5.31 22.06
N SER A 169 24.09 -4.37 21.13
CA SER A 169 22.92 -3.83 20.45
C SER A 169 22.94 -4.26 18.98
N PHE A 170 21.79 -4.28 18.32
CA PHE A 170 21.69 -4.56 16.90
C PHE A 170 22.40 -3.49 16.06
N SER A 171 23.73 -3.54 16.00
CA SER A 171 24.56 -2.55 15.30
C SER A 171 25.40 -3.21 14.23
N CYS A 172 25.45 -2.57 13.04
CA CYS A 172 26.33 -3.01 11.96
C CYS A 172 27.77 -2.57 12.22
N PRO A 173 28.74 -3.48 12.33
CA PRO A 173 30.13 -3.12 12.60
C PRO A 173 30.76 -2.29 11.46
N ASP A 174 30.37 -2.54 10.20
CA ASP A 174 30.95 -1.87 9.02
C ASP A 174 30.33 -0.49 8.76
N CYS A 175 29.01 -0.37 8.90
CA CYS A 175 28.29 0.85 8.55
C CYS A 175 28.03 1.79 9.72
N GLY A 176 28.18 1.32 10.95
CA GLY A 176 27.90 2.07 12.14
C GLY A 176 26.44 2.41 12.37
N ILE A 177 25.53 1.70 11.69
CA ILE A 177 24.09 1.88 11.85
C ILE A 177 23.63 0.96 12.97
N SER A 178 22.98 1.52 13.98
CA SER A 178 22.28 0.75 15.03
C SER A 178 20.81 0.63 14.66
N VAL A 179 20.26 -0.56 14.83
CA VAL A 179 18.84 -0.83 14.73
C VAL A 179 18.33 -0.95 16.17
N ASP A 180 17.25 -0.22 16.48
CA ASP A 180 16.61 -0.31 17.79
C ASP A 180 16.11 -1.73 18.05
N GLU A 181 15.83 -2.07 19.30
CA GLU A 181 15.22 -3.33 19.67
C GLU A 181 13.97 -3.62 18.86
N LEU A 182 13.88 -4.85 18.32
CA LEU A 182 12.79 -5.25 17.45
C LEU A 182 11.51 -5.47 18.26
N GLU A 183 10.64 -4.46 18.25
CA GLU A 183 9.33 -4.52 18.86
C GLU A 183 8.22 -4.60 17.81
N PRO A 184 7.02 -5.11 18.12
CA PRO A 184 5.91 -5.12 17.17
C PRO A 184 5.54 -3.74 16.61
N ARG A 185 5.82 -2.64 17.37
CA ARG A 185 5.60 -1.25 16.91
C ARG A 185 6.56 -0.83 15.80
N THR A 186 7.75 -1.41 15.71
CA THR A 186 8.74 -1.17 14.66
C THR A 186 8.20 -1.57 13.27
N PHE A 187 7.33 -2.57 13.22
CA PHE A 187 6.70 -3.04 12.00
C PHE A 187 5.32 -2.44 11.73
N SER A 188 4.92 -1.41 12.48
CA SER A 188 3.62 -0.76 12.32
C SER A 188 3.72 0.50 11.46
N PHE A 189 3.09 0.50 10.30
CA PHE A 189 2.98 1.72 9.48
C PHE A 189 1.95 2.72 10.03
N ASN A 190 1.17 2.36 11.06
CA ASN A 190 0.27 3.27 11.78
C ASN A 190 0.93 3.93 12.99
N ASN A 191 2.18 3.56 13.29
CA ASN A 191 2.94 4.10 14.41
C ASN A 191 4.16 4.87 13.88
N PRO A 192 4.48 6.07 14.42
CA PRO A 192 5.65 6.85 13.99
C PRO A 192 7.00 6.11 14.13
N PHE A 193 7.10 5.11 15.00
CA PHE A 193 8.30 4.30 15.16
C PHE A 193 8.63 3.49 13.92
N GLY A 194 7.62 2.88 13.27
CA GLY A 194 7.82 2.04 12.09
C GLY A 194 7.46 2.71 10.77
N ALA A 195 6.61 3.74 10.79
CA ALA A 195 6.11 4.40 9.59
C ALA A 195 7.22 5.16 8.84
N CYS A 196 7.20 5.09 7.50
CA CYS A 196 8.03 5.92 6.65
C CYS A 196 7.85 7.41 7.01
N PRO A 197 8.92 8.17 7.26
CA PRO A 197 8.84 9.56 7.73
C PRO A 197 8.27 10.51 6.68
N VAL A 198 8.34 10.16 5.39
CA VAL A 198 7.88 11.00 4.28
C VAL A 198 6.38 10.86 4.03
N CYS A 199 5.87 9.63 3.97
CA CYS A 199 4.44 9.36 3.72
C CYS A 199 3.64 9.06 4.99
N HIS A 200 4.27 9.05 6.16
CA HIS A 200 3.65 8.74 7.45
C HIS A 200 2.83 7.44 7.44
N GLY A 201 3.34 6.42 6.74
CA GLY A 201 2.71 5.09 6.66
C GLY A 201 1.58 4.96 5.64
N ILE A 202 1.29 5.99 4.84
CA ILE A 202 0.26 5.92 3.79
C ILE A 202 0.76 5.09 2.59
N GLY A 203 2.07 5.15 2.27
CA GLY A 203 2.69 4.43 1.16
C GLY A 203 2.57 5.13 -0.19
N VAL A 204 1.69 6.11 -0.30
CA VAL A 204 1.44 6.86 -1.53
C VAL A 204 1.45 8.36 -1.27
N LYS A 205 1.64 9.12 -2.33
CA LYS A 205 1.46 10.57 -2.36
C LYS A 205 0.43 10.92 -3.42
N MET A 206 -0.33 11.98 -3.15
CA MET A 206 -1.18 12.63 -4.14
C MET A 206 -0.39 13.82 -4.70
N GLU A 207 -0.07 13.77 -5.98
CA GLU A 207 0.70 14.81 -6.66
C GLU A 207 -0.07 15.28 -7.89
N PHE A 208 -0.04 16.60 -8.15
CA PHE A 208 -0.65 17.16 -9.34
C PHE A 208 0.02 16.61 -10.59
N ASP A 209 -0.79 16.16 -11.54
CA ASP A 209 -0.34 15.51 -12.76
C ASP A 209 -0.61 16.42 -13.97
N GLU A 210 0.43 16.68 -14.76
CA GLU A 210 0.34 17.49 -15.96
C GLU A 210 -0.72 16.96 -16.96
N ALA A 211 -0.77 15.64 -17.15
CA ALA A 211 -1.74 15.02 -18.07
C ALA A 211 -3.20 15.16 -17.62
N LEU A 212 -3.44 15.33 -16.30
CA LEU A 212 -4.79 15.61 -15.79
C LEU A 212 -5.13 17.10 -15.88
N MET A 213 -4.13 17.98 -15.82
CA MET A 213 -4.31 19.42 -15.98
C MET A 213 -4.43 19.83 -17.44
N ILE A 214 -3.84 19.06 -18.35
CA ILE A 214 -3.87 19.22 -19.81
C ILE A 214 -4.37 17.92 -20.45
N PRO A 215 -5.69 17.68 -20.41
CA PRO A 215 -6.26 16.41 -20.90
C PRO A 215 -6.22 16.28 -22.42
N ASP A 216 -6.12 17.39 -23.15
CA ASP A 216 -6.00 17.41 -24.60
C ASP A 216 -4.78 18.27 -25.00
N PRO A 217 -3.61 17.68 -25.20
CA PRO A 217 -2.39 18.40 -25.56
C PRO A 217 -2.38 18.92 -27.01
N SER A 218 -3.33 18.51 -27.86
CA SER A 218 -3.49 19.05 -29.21
C SER A 218 -4.08 20.46 -29.22
N LEU A 219 -4.67 20.89 -28.10
CA LEU A 219 -5.15 22.27 -27.92
C LEU A 219 -3.99 23.19 -27.56
N SER A 220 -4.12 24.45 -28.00
CA SER A 220 -3.22 25.52 -27.57
C SER A 220 -3.58 26.05 -26.18
N LEU A 221 -2.66 26.78 -25.54
CA LEU A 221 -2.96 27.49 -24.29
C LEU A 221 -4.09 28.52 -24.47
N ALA A 222 -4.15 29.18 -25.63
CA ALA A 222 -5.21 30.11 -26.01
C ALA A 222 -6.56 29.42 -26.17
N ASP A 223 -6.59 28.18 -26.70
CA ASP A 223 -7.81 27.39 -26.85
C ASP A 223 -8.21 26.66 -25.57
N GLY A 224 -7.45 26.82 -24.49
CA GLY A 224 -7.76 26.29 -23.16
C GLY A 224 -7.28 24.88 -22.93
N ALA A 225 -6.08 24.54 -23.37
CA ALA A 225 -5.39 23.30 -23.00
C ALA A 225 -5.31 23.12 -21.47
N LEU A 226 -5.08 24.21 -20.72
CA LEU A 226 -5.11 24.23 -19.25
C LEU A 226 -6.55 24.24 -18.73
N THR A 227 -6.96 23.14 -18.12
CA THR A 227 -8.32 22.96 -17.59
C THR A 227 -8.43 23.15 -16.07
N VAL A 228 -7.30 23.29 -15.39
CA VAL A 228 -7.24 23.36 -13.93
C VAL A 228 -7.84 24.67 -13.39
N LEU A 229 -8.49 24.58 -12.23
CA LEU A 229 -9.13 25.72 -11.57
C LEU A 229 -8.19 26.92 -11.42
N GLY A 230 -8.67 28.09 -11.91
CA GLY A 230 -7.93 29.33 -11.92
C GLY A 230 -7.08 29.56 -13.16
N TRP A 231 -6.93 28.57 -14.06
CA TRP A 231 -6.24 28.68 -15.34
C TRP A 231 -7.14 28.37 -16.54
N GLN A 232 -8.33 27.85 -16.31
CA GLN A 232 -9.33 27.52 -17.34
C GLN A 232 -9.87 28.73 -18.11
N SER A 233 -9.71 29.95 -17.56
CA SER A 233 -10.12 31.20 -18.21
C SER A 233 -9.06 31.75 -19.17
N ALA A 234 -8.04 31.00 -19.55
CA ALA A 234 -7.03 31.40 -20.52
C ALA A 234 -7.61 31.74 -21.92
N LYS A 235 -8.79 31.22 -22.26
CA LYS A 235 -9.56 31.59 -23.46
C LYS A 235 -10.03 33.04 -23.46
N ASP A 236 -10.27 33.64 -22.30
CA ASP A 236 -10.67 35.02 -22.14
C ASP A 236 -9.42 35.91 -22.13
N THR A 237 -9.29 36.73 -23.18
CA THR A 237 -8.16 37.65 -23.38
C THR A 237 -8.04 38.71 -22.29
N THR A 238 -9.08 38.93 -21.49
CA THR A 238 -9.10 39.89 -20.37
C THR A 238 -8.78 39.22 -19.02
N SER A 239 -8.70 37.90 -18.98
CA SER A 239 -8.45 37.18 -17.75
C SER A 239 -7.03 37.37 -17.25
N TYR A 240 -6.86 37.37 -15.92
CA TYR A 240 -5.54 37.50 -15.29
C TYR A 240 -4.57 36.39 -15.69
N CYS A 241 -5.04 35.14 -15.77
CA CYS A 241 -4.21 34.03 -16.20
C CYS A 241 -3.76 34.18 -17.65
N ARG A 242 -4.60 34.72 -18.56
CA ARG A 242 -4.23 35.01 -19.94
C ARG A 242 -3.13 36.07 -20.00
N CYS A 243 -3.24 37.13 -19.23
CA CYS A 243 -2.21 38.17 -19.17
C CYS A 243 -0.85 37.63 -18.70
N ILE A 244 -0.83 36.65 -17.78
CA ILE A 244 0.40 35.99 -17.36
C ILE A 244 0.97 35.12 -18.49
N LEU A 245 0.15 34.34 -19.18
CA LEU A 245 0.58 33.51 -20.30
C LEU A 245 1.13 34.33 -21.45
N ASP A 246 0.47 35.45 -21.80
CA ASP A 246 0.96 36.39 -22.83
C ASP A 246 2.32 36.98 -22.44
N ALA A 247 2.50 37.39 -21.18
CA ALA A 247 3.75 37.94 -20.69
C ALA A 247 4.89 36.90 -20.67
N LEU A 248 4.58 35.63 -20.40
CA LEU A 248 5.53 34.53 -20.50
C LEU A 248 5.90 34.25 -21.97
N ALA A 249 4.91 34.24 -22.87
CA ALA A 249 5.13 34.07 -24.31
C ALA A 249 6.04 35.17 -24.87
N ASP A 250 5.80 36.43 -24.54
CA ASP A 250 6.65 37.56 -24.93
C ASP A 250 8.07 37.43 -24.38
N SER A 251 8.23 36.99 -23.12
CA SER A 251 9.51 36.97 -22.45
C SER A 251 10.38 35.76 -22.85
N TYR A 252 9.77 34.63 -23.20
CA TYR A 252 10.44 33.38 -23.53
C TYR A 252 10.35 33.00 -25.00
N GLY A 253 9.68 33.82 -25.84
CA GLY A 253 9.67 33.67 -27.30
C GLY A 253 8.90 32.48 -27.81
N PHE A 254 7.72 32.17 -27.26
CA PHE A 254 6.83 31.12 -27.77
C PHE A 254 5.44 31.72 -28.13
N ASP A 255 4.70 31.04 -29.02
CA ASP A 255 3.34 31.42 -29.37
C ASP A 255 2.34 30.60 -28.54
N ILE A 256 1.43 31.31 -27.84
CA ILE A 256 0.37 30.68 -27.03
C ILE A 256 -0.70 29.95 -27.86
N ASN A 257 -0.75 30.20 -29.18
CA ASN A 257 -1.63 29.50 -30.11
C ASN A 257 -1.05 28.17 -30.65
N THR A 258 0.22 27.89 -30.34
CA THR A 258 0.82 26.60 -30.65
C THR A 258 0.20 25.50 -29.83
N PRO A 259 -0.16 24.31 -30.40
CA PRO A 259 -0.58 23.15 -29.66
C PRO A 259 0.41 22.82 -28.51
N TYR A 260 -0.11 22.47 -27.33
CA TYR A 260 0.74 22.24 -26.16
C TYR A 260 1.79 21.16 -26.39
N GLU A 261 1.46 20.11 -27.12
CA GLU A 261 2.40 19.00 -27.45
C GLU A 261 3.56 19.43 -28.35
N GLU A 262 3.37 20.48 -29.16
CA GLU A 262 4.38 21.04 -30.07
C GLU A 262 5.29 22.06 -29.38
N LEU A 263 4.92 22.56 -28.19
CA LEU A 263 5.77 23.48 -27.43
C LEU A 263 7.08 22.81 -27.02
N PRO A 264 8.23 23.52 -27.06
CA PRO A 264 9.51 23.02 -26.56
C PRO A 264 9.42 22.47 -25.14
N LYS A 265 10.19 21.43 -24.84
CA LYS A 265 10.17 20.79 -23.49
C LYS A 265 10.48 21.79 -22.37
N GLU A 266 11.42 22.72 -22.62
CA GLU A 266 11.83 23.78 -21.69
C GLU A 266 10.67 24.72 -21.38
N ILE A 267 9.86 25.09 -22.37
CA ILE A 267 8.68 25.93 -22.21
C ILE A 267 7.60 25.18 -21.42
N ARG A 268 7.31 23.93 -21.77
CA ARG A 268 6.35 23.10 -21.00
C ARG A 268 6.78 22.96 -19.55
N HIS A 269 8.07 22.68 -19.31
CA HIS A 269 8.63 22.59 -17.96
C HIS A 269 8.48 23.91 -17.19
N MET A 270 8.82 25.06 -17.83
CA MET A 270 8.67 26.39 -17.22
C MET A 270 7.21 26.70 -16.89
N LEU A 271 6.27 26.38 -17.78
CA LEU A 271 4.83 26.57 -17.52
C LEU A 271 4.37 25.78 -16.30
N MET A 272 4.83 24.53 -16.13
CA MET A 272 4.43 23.68 -15.01
C MET A 272 5.15 24.00 -13.71
N HIS A 273 6.45 24.28 -13.75
CA HIS A 273 7.31 24.38 -12.55
C HIS A 273 7.76 25.81 -12.20
N GLY A 274 7.59 26.75 -13.13
CA GLY A 274 7.89 28.17 -12.90
C GLY A 274 9.19 28.66 -13.53
N THR A 275 9.46 29.96 -13.35
CA THR A 275 10.61 30.69 -13.95
C THR A 275 11.86 30.71 -13.06
N ASP A 276 11.94 29.88 -12.02
CA ASP A 276 13.06 29.84 -11.05
C ASP A 276 13.43 31.22 -10.47
N GLY A 277 12.40 32.02 -10.17
CA GLY A 277 12.56 33.37 -9.60
C GLY A 277 12.82 34.47 -10.62
N ARG A 278 12.92 34.17 -11.92
CA ARG A 278 13.01 35.22 -12.96
C ARG A 278 11.69 35.94 -13.06
N VAL A 279 11.75 37.28 -13.08
CA VAL A 279 10.60 38.15 -13.07
C VAL A 279 10.20 38.49 -14.50
N VAL A 280 8.88 38.40 -14.77
CA VAL A 280 8.27 38.83 -16.03
C VAL A 280 7.33 40.00 -15.79
N LYS A 281 7.25 40.93 -16.74
CA LYS A 281 6.37 42.10 -16.67
C LYS A 281 4.97 41.77 -17.20
N VAL A 282 3.99 41.69 -16.31
CA VAL A 282 2.61 41.39 -16.66
C VAL A 282 1.82 42.70 -16.82
N LYS A 283 1.23 42.89 -18.00
CA LYS A 283 0.30 43.99 -18.27
C LYS A 283 -1.12 43.48 -18.05
N TYR A 284 -1.82 44.06 -17.09
CA TYR A 284 -3.20 43.70 -16.78
C TYR A 284 -4.13 44.89 -16.93
N ARG A 285 -5.23 44.71 -17.64
CA ARG A 285 -6.28 45.73 -17.82
C ARG A 285 -7.47 45.36 -16.92
N GLY A 286 -7.57 46.02 -15.78
CA GLY A 286 -8.69 45.85 -14.86
C GLY A 286 -9.70 47.00 -14.95
N GLN A 287 -10.75 46.95 -14.14
CA GLN A 287 -11.80 47.97 -14.07
C GLN A 287 -11.28 49.39 -13.71
N ARG A 288 -10.09 49.49 -13.08
CA ARG A 288 -9.46 50.72 -12.60
C ARG A 288 -8.33 51.24 -13.52
N GLY A 289 -8.16 50.65 -14.72
CA GLY A 289 -7.11 51.03 -15.67
C GLY A 289 -6.12 49.91 -16.01
N VAL A 290 -5.04 50.26 -16.72
CA VAL A 290 -3.96 49.34 -17.08
C VAL A 290 -2.86 49.40 -16.01
N GLY A 291 -2.55 48.29 -15.39
CA GLY A 291 -1.43 48.14 -14.47
C GLY A 291 -0.32 47.28 -15.08
N VAL A 292 0.95 47.58 -14.76
CA VAL A 292 2.10 46.75 -15.07
C VAL A 292 2.77 46.39 -13.75
N TYR A 293 2.97 45.13 -13.53
CA TYR A 293 3.65 44.66 -12.33
C TYR A 293 4.58 43.49 -12.65
N ASP A 294 5.56 43.36 -11.81
CA ASP A 294 6.60 42.35 -11.92
C ASP A 294 6.14 41.07 -11.18
N VAL A 295 6.14 39.91 -11.89
CA VAL A 295 5.71 38.62 -11.35
C VAL A 295 6.81 37.61 -11.56
N ALA A 296 7.29 37.02 -10.47
CA ALA A 296 8.06 35.76 -10.55
C ALA A 296 7.06 34.59 -10.65
N PHE A 297 6.92 34.05 -11.84
CA PHE A 297 5.94 33.00 -12.09
C PHE A 297 6.33 31.69 -11.38
N GLU A 298 5.51 31.25 -10.42
CA GLU A 298 5.77 30.06 -9.58
C GLU A 298 5.51 28.72 -10.29
N GLY A 299 4.91 28.76 -11.49
CA GLY A 299 4.46 27.55 -12.20
C GLY A 299 3.03 27.14 -11.84
N VAL A 300 2.35 26.48 -12.79
CA VAL A 300 0.95 26.06 -12.60
C VAL A 300 0.83 25.09 -11.43
N ILE A 301 1.73 24.10 -11.32
CA ILE A 301 1.69 23.08 -10.25
C ILE A 301 1.80 23.71 -8.86
N LYS A 302 2.79 24.57 -8.62
CA LYS A 302 2.97 25.23 -7.31
C LYS A 302 1.81 26.17 -6.98
N ASN A 303 1.31 26.89 -7.98
CA ASN A 303 0.14 27.77 -7.83
C ASN A 303 -1.10 26.99 -7.38
N VAL A 304 -1.38 25.87 -8.05
CA VAL A 304 -2.53 25.01 -7.72
C VAL A 304 -2.34 24.32 -6.36
N GLN A 305 -1.12 23.86 -6.03
CA GLN A 305 -0.80 23.31 -4.69
C GLN A 305 -1.06 24.31 -3.57
N ARG A 306 -0.66 25.57 -3.75
CA ARG A 306 -0.92 26.65 -2.79
C ARG A 306 -2.41 26.87 -2.63
N ARG A 307 -3.15 27.03 -3.73
CA ARG A 307 -4.61 27.20 -3.71
C ARG A 307 -5.34 26.04 -3.06
N TYR A 308 -4.92 24.81 -3.29
CA TYR A 308 -5.46 23.61 -2.65
C TYR A 308 -5.28 23.65 -1.12
N ARG A 309 -4.09 24.05 -0.64
CA ARG A 309 -3.82 24.18 0.80
C ARG A 309 -4.65 25.27 1.47
N GLU A 310 -4.84 26.40 0.78
CA GLU A 310 -5.57 27.56 1.28
C GLU A 310 -7.10 27.41 1.12
N CYS A 311 -7.56 26.40 0.39
CA CYS A 311 -8.97 26.22 0.09
C CYS A 311 -9.76 25.72 1.31
N GLY A 312 -10.76 26.51 1.75
CA GLY A 312 -11.69 26.15 2.83
C GLY A 312 -12.92 25.33 2.37
N SER A 313 -13.15 25.19 1.06
CA SER A 313 -14.32 24.52 0.51
C SER A 313 -14.02 23.06 0.15
N GLU A 314 -14.72 22.10 0.77
CA GLU A 314 -14.60 20.67 0.46
C GLU A 314 -14.93 20.34 -1.01
N ARG A 315 -15.89 21.08 -1.62
CA ARG A 315 -16.23 20.91 -3.04
C ARG A 315 -15.05 21.29 -3.94
N MET A 316 -14.43 22.43 -3.67
CA MET A 316 -13.26 22.89 -4.44
C MET A 316 -12.03 22.01 -4.20
N LYS A 317 -11.84 21.50 -2.98
CA LYS A 317 -10.75 20.53 -2.70
C LYS A 317 -10.89 19.28 -3.57
N LYS A 318 -12.09 18.70 -3.63
CA LYS A 318 -12.36 17.54 -4.51
C LYS A 318 -12.10 17.84 -5.99
N GLU A 319 -12.42 19.06 -6.42
CA GLU A 319 -12.12 19.48 -7.79
C GLU A 319 -10.60 19.54 -8.03
N TYR A 320 -9.80 20.10 -7.09
CA TYR A 320 -8.34 20.06 -7.17
C TYR A 320 -7.79 18.62 -7.12
N GLU A 321 -8.36 17.75 -6.28
CA GLU A 321 -7.97 16.34 -6.18
C GLU A 321 -8.19 15.57 -7.49
N SER A 322 -9.13 16.01 -8.34
CA SER A 322 -9.34 15.42 -9.66
C SER A 322 -8.17 15.63 -10.63
N TYR A 323 -7.26 16.56 -10.33
CA TYR A 323 -6.03 16.81 -11.09
C TYR A 323 -4.80 16.15 -10.46
N MET A 324 -5.00 15.34 -9.42
CA MET A 324 -3.92 14.62 -8.76
C MET A 324 -3.89 13.14 -9.15
N ARG A 325 -2.68 12.63 -9.29
CA ARG A 325 -2.41 11.20 -9.42
C ARG A 325 -1.88 10.66 -8.11
N ILE A 326 -2.28 9.45 -7.79
CA ILE A 326 -1.73 8.70 -6.66
C ILE A 326 -0.48 7.99 -7.13
N THR A 327 0.68 8.39 -6.59
CA THR A 327 1.98 7.80 -6.90
C THR A 327 2.54 7.08 -5.68
N PRO A 328 3.29 5.98 -5.84
CA PRO A 328 4.02 5.39 -4.72
C PRO A 328 4.97 6.42 -4.08
N CYS A 329 5.09 6.40 -2.78
CA CYS A 329 6.04 7.27 -2.06
C CYS A 329 7.46 6.97 -2.53
N ALA A 330 8.19 7.96 -3.01
CA ALA A 330 9.55 7.79 -3.55
C ALA A 330 10.54 7.24 -2.52
N GLU A 331 10.39 7.59 -1.23
CA GLU A 331 11.28 7.14 -0.15
C GLU A 331 11.10 5.64 0.15
N CYS A 332 9.86 5.19 0.39
CA CYS A 332 9.61 3.79 0.77
C CYS A 332 9.17 2.91 -0.41
N GLY A 333 9.08 3.43 -1.62
CA GLY A 333 8.60 2.67 -2.79
C GLY A 333 7.19 2.08 -2.63
N GLY A 334 6.33 2.68 -1.80
CA GLY A 334 5.01 2.15 -1.48
C GLY A 334 4.97 1.22 -0.26
N LYS A 335 6.11 0.78 0.28
CA LYS A 335 6.21 -0.21 1.37
C LYS A 335 5.77 0.31 2.75
N ARG A 336 5.50 1.62 2.92
CA ARG A 336 4.93 2.28 4.12
C ARG A 336 5.82 2.34 5.35
N LEU A 337 6.88 1.55 5.43
CA LEU A 337 7.75 1.36 6.60
C LEU A 337 9.11 2.05 6.40
N LYS A 338 9.83 2.22 7.51
CA LYS A 338 11.22 2.68 7.54
C LYS A 338 12.16 1.61 6.98
N PRO A 339 13.37 2.02 6.45
CA PRO A 339 14.37 1.08 5.96
C PRO A 339 14.81 0.04 7.00
N GLU A 340 14.92 0.42 8.27
CA GLU A 340 15.32 -0.46 9.37
C GLU A 340 14.30 -1.61 9.58
N ALA A 341 13.00 -1.29 9.52
CA ALA A 341 11.94 -2.30 9.61
C ALA A 341 11.90 -3.22 8.38
N LEU A 342 12.20 -2.68 7.19
CA LEU A 342 12.28 -3.43 5.94
C LEU A 342 13.55 -4.28 5.82
N ALA A 343 14.56 -4.00 6.63
CA ALA A 343 15.79 -4.78 6.70
C ALA A 343 15.68 -6.03 7.59
N VAL A 344 14.52 -6.30 8.19
CA VAL A 344 14.29 -7.51 8.99
C VAL A 344 13.57 -8.55 8.14
N THR A 345 14.08 -9.79 8.14
CA THR A 345 13.53 -10.89 7.32
C THR A 345 13.10 -12.09 8.16
N VAL A 346 12.13 -12.83 7.65
CA VAL A 346 11.74 -14.17 8.07
C VAL A 346 11.64 -15.03 6.82
N GLY A 347 12.44 -16.09 6.71
CA GLY A 347 12.53 -16.90 5.49
C GLY A 347 12.92 -16.05 4.27
N ASP A 348 13.95 -15.22 4.41
CA ASP A 348 14.54 -14.34 3.40
C ASP A 348 13.60 -13.24 2.84
N LYS A 349 12.43 -13.04 3.42
CA LYS A 349 11.48 -11.99 3.02
C LYS A 349 11.19 -11.02 4.13
N ASN A 350 11.16 -9.72 3.82
CA ASN A 350 10.69 -8.71 4.75
C ASN A 350 9.15 -8.66 4.81
N ILE A 351 8.62 -7.97 5.84
CA ILE A 351 7.17 -7.92 6.08
C ILE A 351 6.38 -7.29 4.92
N ALA A 352 6.95 -6.33 4.18
CA ALA A 352 6.28 -5.73 3.03
C ALA A 352 6.19 -6.73 1.86
N GLU A 353 7.30 -7.41 1.53
CA GLU A 353 7.34 -8.43 0.48
C GLU A 353 6.37 -9.58 0.75
N VAL A 354 6.29 -10.04 2.00
CA VAL A 354 5.35 -11.09 2.41
C VAL A 354 3.91 -10.63 2.25
N THR A 355 3.59 -9.39 2.63
CA THR A 355 2.22 -8.86 2.51
C THR A 355 1.81 -8.52 1.08
N GLU A 356 2.75 -8.38 0.15
CA GLU A 356 2.51 -8.19 -1.29
C GLU A 356 2.25 -9.50 -2.04
N LEU A 357 2.57 -10.64 -1.44
CA LEU A 357 2.21 -11.95 -2.02
C LEU A 357 0.69 -12.12 -2.08
N SER A 358 0.19 -12.81 -3.13
CA SER A 358 -1.19 -13.28 -3.12
C SER A 358 -1.40 -14.25 -1.95
N ILE A 359 -2.63 -14.30 -1.41
CA ILE A 359 -2.95 -15.14 -0.24
C ILE A 359 -2.56 -16.61 -0.49
N SER A 360 -2.74 -17.13 -1.72
CA SER A 360 -2.30 -18.47 -2.08
C SER A 360 -0.78 -18.64 -1.95
N ARG A 361 0.00 -17.74 -2.58
CA ARG A 361 1.47 -17.77 -2.50
C ARG A 361 1.98 -17.52 -1.09
N LEU A 362 1.27 -16.66 -0.35
CA LEU A 362 1.60 -16.42 1.05
C LEU A 362 1.41 -17.68 1.90
N MET A 363 0.33 -18.43 1.68
CA MET A 363 0.11 -19.71 2.36
C MET A 363 1.22 -20.72 2.01
N GLU A 364 1.59 -20.85 0.73
CA GLU A 364 2.70 -21.69 0.28
C GLU A 364 4.02 -21.29 0.97
N PHE A 365 4.33 -20.01 0.99
CA PHE A 365 5.50 -19.47 1.68
C PHE A 365 5.49 -19.83 3.17
N MET A 366 4.36 -19.63 3.86
CA MET A 366 4.22 -19.94 5.29
C MET A 366 4.31 -21.45 5.60
N GLN A 367 3.93 -22.30 4.66
CA GLN A 367 4.07 -23.76 4.79
C GLN A 367 5.50 -24.23 4.57
N GLY A 368 6.22 -23.59 3.63
CA GLY A 368 7.60 -23.91 3.27
C GLY A 368 8.68 -23.22 4.12
N LEU A 369 8.30 -22.49 5.20
CA LEU A 369 9.27 -21.83 6.07
C LEU A 369 10.16 -22.86 6.80
N GLU A 370 11.45 -22.79 6.55
CA GLU A 370 12.48 -23.52 7.31
C GLU A 370 12.92 -22.63 8.49
N LEU A 371 12.62 -23.09 9.70
CA LEU A 371 12.91 -22.36 10.93
C LEU A 371 13.78 -23.23 11.85
N THR A 372 14.68 -22.60 12.57
CA THR A 372 15.46 -23.27 13.61
C THR A 372 14.54 -23.76 14.73
N PRO A 373 14.94 -24.79 15.51
CA PRO A 373 14.14 -25.29 16.63
C PRO A 373 13.76 -24.18 17.62
N HIS A 374 14.66 -23.21 17.86
CA HIS A 374 14.42 -22.05 18.72
C HIS A 374 13.36 -21.10 18.14
N GLN A 375 13.49 -20.73 16.85
CA GLN A 375 12.50 -19.90 16.17
C GLN A 375 11.12 -20.57 16.13
N LEU A 376 11.10 -21.90 15.90
CA LEU A 376 9.85 -22.66 15.89
C LEU A 376 9.19 -22.68 17.27
N ALA A 377 9.96 -22.86 18.35
CA ALA A 377 9.44 -22.84 19.72
C ALA A 377 8.76 -21.50 20.05
N ILE A 378 9.36 -20.38 19.65
CA ILE A 378 8.83 -19.04 19.87
C ILE A 378 7.65 -18.73 18.93
N GLY A 379 7.77 -19.06 17.64
CA GLY A 379 6.84 -18.65 16.58
C GLY A 379 5.62 -19.54 16.41
N LYS A 380 5.61 -20.77 16.97
CA LYS A 380 4.61 -21.81 16.69
C LYS A 380 3.15 -21.36 16.79
N LEU A 381 2.80 -20.67 17.86
CA LEU A 381 1.43 -20.21 18.08
C LEU A 381 1.02 -19.12 17.08
N VAL A 382 1.92 -18.17 16.82
CA VAL A 382 1.69 -17.07 15.86
C VAL A 382 1.55 -17.62 14.44
N LEU A 383 2.41 -18.54 14.04
CA LEU A 383 2.36 -19.21 12.74
C LEU A 383 1.05 -19.97 12.55
N ARG A 384 0.57 -20.67 13.58
CA ARG A 384 -0.72 -21.37 13.54
C ARG A 384 -1.87 -20.40 13.30
N GLU A 385 -1.89 -19.27 14.01
CA GLU A 385 -2.94 -18.25 13.86
C GLU A 385 -2.90 -17.58 12.47
N ILE A 386 -1.71 -17.25 11.95
CA ILE A 386 -1.56 -16.73 10.59
C ILE A 386 -2.11 -17.73 9.56
N LYS A 387 -1.68 -18.99 9.62
CA LYS A 387 -2.11 -20.05 8.69
C LYS A 387 -3.63 -20.26 8.76
N ALA A 388 -4.23 -20.27 9.94
CA ALA A 388 -5.67 -20.43 10.12
C ALA A 388 -6.43 -19.27 9.45
N ARG A 389 -6.04 -18.01 9.67
CA ARG A 389 -6.70 -16.84 9.07
C ARG A 389 -6.50 -16.77 7.56
N LEU A 390 -5.32 -17.12 7.05
CA LEU A 390 -5.09 -17.23 5.61
C LEU A 390 -5.98 -18.31 4.98
N GLN A 391 -6.17 -19.43 5.66
CA GLN A 391 -7.04 -20.51 5.18
C GLN A 391 -8.50 -20.03 5.04
N PHE A 392 -9.00 -19.23 6.00
CA PHE A 392 -10.35 -18.66 5.88
C PHE A 392 -10.49 -17.72 4.67
N LEU A 393 -9.45 -16.94 4.35
CA LEU A 393 -9.47 -16.11 3.15
C LEU A 393 -9.47 -16.94 1.86
N LEU A 394 -8.78 -18.09 1.86
CA LEU A 394 -8.81 -19.05 0.74
C LEU A 394 -10.18 -19.72 0.62
N ASP A 395 -10.78 -20.11 1.75
CA ASP A 395 -12.09 -20.77 1.81
C ASP A 395 -13.22 -19.87 1.26
N VAL A 396 -13.11 -18.54 1.39
CA VAL A 396 -14.07 -17.59 0.81
C VAL A 396 -13.70 -17.11 -0.61
N GLY A 397 -12.71 -17.75 -1.27
CA GLY A 397 -12.34 -17.47 -2.66
C GLY A 397 -11.60 -16.15 -2.88
N LEU A 398 -10.79 -15.69 -1.90
CA LEU A 398 -9.98 -14.48 -1.98
C LEU A 398 -8.49 -14.77 -2.22
N GLU A 399 -8.16 -15.89 -2.83
CA GLU A 399 -6.81 -16.40 -3.09
C GLU A 399 -5.89 -15.42 -3.85
N TYR A 400 -6.47 -14.56 -4.69
CA TYR A 400 -5.76 -13.60 -5.54
C TYR A 400 -5.43 -12.27 -4.86
N LEU A 401 -6.09 -11.96 -3.73
CA LEU A 401 -5.83 -10.72 -2.99
C LEU A 401 -4.44 -10.75 -2.32
N THR A 402 -3.95 -9.55 -2.00
CA THR A 402 -2.75 -9.37 -1.19
C THR A 402 -3.11 -8.69 0.13
N LEU A 403 -2.36 -8.97 1.19
CA LEU A 403 -2.59 -8.33 2.49
C LEU A 403 -2.28 -6.83 2.47
N ALA A 404 -1.39 -6.38 1.58
CA ALA A 404 -1.03 -4.98 1.40
C ALA A 404 -2.11 -4.16 0.68
N ARG A 405 -3.09 -4.80 0.01
CA ARG A 405 -4.14 -4.12 -0.76
C ARG A 405 -4.98 -3.20 0.14
N ALA A 406 -5.11 -1.94 -0.27
CA ALA A 406 -5.90 -0.95 0.44
C ALA A 406 -7.40 -1.30 0.40
N THR A 407 -8.08 -1.21 1.55
CA THR A 407 -9.52 -1.57 1.64
C THR A 407 -10.42 -0.69 0.78
N GLY A 408 -10.03 0.57 0.53
CA GLY A 408 -10.77 1.47 -0.35
C GLY A 408 -10.79 1.06 -1.83
N THR A 409 -9.95 0.09 -2.24
CA THR A 409 -9.89 -0.45 -3.61
C THR A 409 -10.66 -1.74 -3.79
N LEU A 410 -11.27 -2.25 -2.73
CA LEU A 410 -12.04 -3.49 -2.75
C LEU A 410 -13.44 -3.26 -3.33
N SER A 411 -13.93 -4.23 -4.08
CA SER A 411 -15.33 -4.30 -4.44
C SER A 411 -16.21 -4.60 -3.20
N GLY A 412 -17.51 -4.31 -3.28
CA GLY A 412 -18.45 -4.59 -2.19
C GLY A 412 -18.41 -6.06 -1.76
N GLY A 413 -18.44 -6.98 -2.69
CA GLY A 413 -18.37 -8.42 -2.41
C GLY A 413 -17.03 -8.88 -1.82
N GLU A 414 -15.88 -8.30 -2.26
CA GLU A 414 -14.57 -8.57 -1.64
C GLU A 414 -14.54 -8.12 -0.17
N ALA A 415 -15.01 -6.90 0.10
CA ALA A 415 -15.05 -6.35 1.45
C ALA A 415 -15.94 -7.17 2.39
N GLN A 416 -17.08 -7.63 1.90
CA GLN A 416 -18.02 -8.48 2.66
C GLN A 416 -17.39 -9.84 2.98
N ARG A 417 -16.77 -10.51 2.01
CA ARG A 417 -16.07 -11.79 2.22
C ARG A 417 -14.89 -11.68 3.18
N ILE A 418 -14.13 -10.58 3.15
CA ILE A 418 -13.08 -10.33 4.15
C ILE A 418 -13.67 -10.24 5.55
N ARG A 419 -14.79 -9.52 5.73
CA ARG A 419 -15.49 -9.46 7.03
C ARG A 419 -15.94 -10.83 7.47
N LEU A 420 -16.55 -11.61 6.57
CA LEU A 420 -16.98 -12.97 6.86
C LEU A 420 -15.81 -13.85 7.30
N ALA A 421 -14.70 -13.85 6.55
CA ALA A 421 -13.49 -14.60 6.89
C ALA A 421 -12.93 -14.19 8.26
N THR A 422 -12.93 -12.89 8.59
CA THR A 422 -12.46 -12.38 9.88
C THR A 422 -13.32 -12.89 11.03
N GLN A 423 -14.63 -12.92 10.86
CA GLN A 423 -15.55 -13.41 11.90
C GLN A 423 -15.46 -14.92 12.11
N ILE A 424 -15.33 -15.69 11.03
CA ILE A 424 -15.07 -17.14 11.12
C ILE A 424 -13.77 -17.40 11.88
N GLY A 425 -12.74 -16.60 11.57
CA GLY A 425 -11.43 -16.68 12.23
C GLY A 425 -11.45 -16.39 13.74
N SER A 426 -12.51 -15.75 14.24
CA SER A 426 -12.68 -15.50 15.68
C SER A 426 -13.00 -16.77 16.49
N GLY A 427 -13.46 -17.85 15.82
CA GLY A 427 -13.78 -19.13 16.47
C GLY A 427 -14.94 -19.05 17.45
N LEU A 428 -15.82 -18.04 17.34
CA LEU A 428 -16.98 -17.87 18.21
C LEU A 428 -17.98 -19.00 18.00
N VAL A 429 -18.53 -19.51 19.09
CA VAL A 429 -19.54 -20.58 19.15
C VAL A 429 -20.79 -20.04 19.83
N GLY A 430 -21.98 -20.50 19.39
CA GLY A 430 -23.26 -20.06 19.96
C GLY A 430 -23.68 -18.64 19.58
N VAL A 431 -23.18 -18.14 18.45
CA VAL A 431 -23.46 -16.80 17.90
C VAL A 431 -24.48 -16.89 16.77
N ALA A 432 -25.35 -15.88 16.65
CA ALA A 432 -26.21 -15.70 15.49
C ALA A 432 -25.52 -14.75 14.50
N TYR A 433 -25.25 -15.23 13.27
CA TYR A 433 -24.73 -14.45 12.16
C TYR A 433 -25.88 -14.05 11.24
N ILE A 434 -26.03 -12.77 10.96
CA ILE A 434 -27.00 -12.22 10.02
C ILE A 434 -26.23 -11.68 8.82
N LEU A 435 -26.48 -12.25 7.65
CA LEU A 435 -25.78 -11.94 6.40
C LEU A 435 -26.79 -11.43 5.37
N ASP A 436 -26.45 -10.34 4.69
CA ASP A 436 -27.26 -9.74 3.64
C ASP A 436 -26.56 -9.93 2.30
N GLU A 437 -27.16 -10.74 1.41
CA GLU A 437 -26.67 -11.07 0.06
C GLU A 437 -25.16 -11.42 0.00
N PRO A 438 -24.66 -12.40 0.77
CA PRO A 438 -23.22 -12.70 0.78
C PRO A 438 -22.70 -13.26 -0.55
N SER A 439 -23.57 -13.77 -1.45
CA SER A 439 -23.22 -14.26 -2.78
C SER A 439 -23.04 -13.15 -3.83
N ILE A 440 -23.39 -11.89 -3.51
CA ILE A 440 -23.43 -10.80 -4.49
C ILE A 440 -22.09 -10.64 -5.23
N GLY A 441 -22.12 -10.62 -6.57
CA GLY A 441 -20.95 -10.45 -7.41
C GLY A 441 -19.99 -11.65 -7.46
N LEU A 442 -20.39 -12.80 -6.93
CA LEU A 442 -19.65 -14.04 -7.03
C LEU A 442 -19.84 -14.72 -8.39
N HIS A 443 -18.78 -15.37 -8.84
CA HIS A 443 -18.89 -16.38 -9.90
C HIS A 443 -19.42 -17.68 -9.28
N GLN A 444 -20.16 -18.50 -10.06
CA GLN A 444 -20.73 -19.77 -9.59
C GLN A 444 -19.73 -20.65 -8.84
N ARG A 445 -18.51 -20.81 -9.39
CA ARG A 445 -17.43 -21.56 -8.75
C ARG A 445 -17.07 -21.06 -7.34
N ASP A 446 -17.13 -19.74 -7.14
CA ASP A 446 -16.75 -19.14 -5.86
C ASP A 446 -17.92 -19.22 -4.85
N ASN A 447 -19.16 -19.32 -5.36
CA ASN A 447 -20.37 -19.49 -4.55
C ASN A 447 -20.37 -20.85 -3.81
N ASP A 448 -19.90 -21.92 -4.46
CA ASP A 448 -19.76 -23.24 -3.82
C ASP A 448 -18.84 -23.16 -2.58
N LYS A 449 -17.71 -22.43 -2.68
CA LYS A 449 -16.80 -22.23 -1.55
C LYS A 449 -17.46 -21.45 -0.41
N LEU A 450 -18.24 -20.42 -0.75
CA LEU A 450 -19.00 -19.65 0.24
C LEU A 450 -20.01 -20.53 0.98
N ILE A 451 -20.82 -21.32 0.25
CA ILE A 451 -21.81 -22.23 0.83
C ILE A 451 -21.14 -23.24 1.77
N GLN A 452 -20.01 -23.84 1.37
CA GLN A 452 -19.26 -24.76 2.23
C GLN A 452 -18.78 -24.06 3.50
N THR A 453 -18.32 -22.82 3.38
CA THR A 453 -17.85 -22.02 4.50
C THR A 453 -18.98 -21.70 5.48
N LEU A 454 -20.17 -21.35 4.97
CA LEU A 454 -21.37 -21.12 5.77
C LEU A 454 -21.81 -22.41 6.50
N LYS A 455 -21.76 -23.56 5.83
CA LYS A 455 -22.04 -24.87 6.46
C LYS A 455 -21.06 -25.17 7.59
N LYS A 456 -19.76 -24.97 7.39
CA LYS A 456 -18.75 -25.14 8.46
C LYS A 456 -19.07 -24.24 9.66
N LEU A 457 -19.48 -22.98 9.43
CA LEU A 457 -19.83 -22.06 10.50
C LEU A 457 -21.05 -22.56 11.31
N LYS A 458 -22.07 -23.09 10.63
CA LYS A 458 -23.22 -23.73 11.26
C LYS A 458 -22.80 -24.95 12.09
N ASP A 459 -21.93 -25.81 11.54
CA ASP A 459 -21.50 -27.05 12.18
C ASP A 459 -20.68 -26.81 13.47
N LEU A 460 -20.12 -25.59 13.64
CA LEU A 460 -19.52 -25.13 14.90
C LEU A 460 -20.55 -24.82 16.00
N GLY A 461 -21.86 -24.97 15.74
CA GLY A 461 -22.93 -24.68 16.70
C GLY A 461 -23.45 -23.25 16.65
N ASN A 462 -23.26 -22.54 15.54
CA ASN A 462 -23.78 -21.19 15.32
C ASN A 462 -25.13 -21.23 14.58
N THR A 463 -25.88 -20.14 14.70
CA THR A 463 -27.09 -19.88 13.92
C THR A 463 -26.78 -18.93 12.78
N LEU A 464 -27.19 -19.27 11.56
CA LEU A 464 -27.03 -18.40 10.39
C LEU A 464 -28.40 -17.98 9.86
N ILE A 465 -28.58 -16.69 9.68
CA ILE A 465 -29.76 -16.08 9.02
C ILE A 465 -29.19 -15.35 7.81
N VAL A 466 -29.59 -15.77 6.62
CA VAL A 466 -29.05 -15.25 5.37
C VAL A 466 -30.19 -14.71 4.53
N VAL A 467 -30.11 -13.44 4.14
CA VAL A 467 -30.97 -12.87 3.10
C VAL A 467 -30.32 -13.18 1.76
N GLU A 468 -30.97 -13.93 0.90
CA GLU A 468 -30.38 -14.40 -0.34
C GLU A 468 -31.37 -14.52 -1.49
N HIS A 469 -30.82 -14.39 -2.71
CA HIS A 469 -31.54 -14.55 -3.97
C HIS A 469 -30.93 -15.63 -4.85
N ASP A 470 -29.82 -16.21 -4.45
CA ASP A 470 -29.09 -17.24 -5.16
C ASP A 470 -29.73 -18.62 -4.95
N GLU A 471 -29.98 -19.32 -6.06
CA GLU A 471 -30.68 -20.61 -6.09
C GLU A 471 -29.89 -21.69 -5.31
N ASP A 472 -28.56 -21.78 -5.50
CA ASP A 472 -27.74 -22.81 -4.84
C ASP A 472 -27.68 -22.62 -3.32
N THR A 473 -27.62 -21.35 -2.87
CA THR A 473 -27.68 -21.02 -1.44
C THR A 473 -29.02 -21.39 -0.85
N MET A 474 -30.14 -21.14 -1.54
CA MET A 474 -31.46 -21.55 -1.11
C MET A 474 -31.58 -23.09 -1.02
N PHE A 475 -31.06 -23.82 -2.00
CA PHE A 475 -31.03 -25.29 -1.96
C PHE A 475 -30.16 -25.85 -0.82
N ALA A 476 -29.15 -25.09 -0.40
CA ALA A 476 -28.25 -25.48 0.69
C ALA A 476 -28.80 -25.17 2.09
N ALA A 477 -29.88 -24.37 2.19
CA ALA A 477 -30.48 -23.96 3.46
C ALA A 477 -31.27 -25.09 4.11
N ASP A 478 -31.24 -25.16 5.44
CA ASP A 478 -32.05 -26.10 6.23
C ASP A 478 -33.51 -25.64 6.30
N TYR A 479 -33.74 -24.31 6.32
CA TYR A 479 -35.06 -23.70 6.48
C TYR A 479 -35.11 -22.39 5.68
N ILE A 480 -36.22 -22.15 4.98
CA ILE A 480 -36.46 -20.94 4.19
C ILE A 480 -37.70 -20.24 4.72
N VAL A 481 -37.66 -18.92 4.79
CA VAL A 481 -38.81 -18.05 5.05
C VAL A 481 -38.98 -17.15 3.82
N ASP A 482 -40.06 -17.33 3.07
CA ASP A 482 -40.36 -16.54 1.87
C ASP A 482 -41.31 -15.39 2.24
N ILE A 483 -40.85 -14.16 1.99
CA ILE A 483 -41.55 -12.92 2.30
C ILE A 483 -42.13 -12.32 1.03
N GLY A 484 -43.39 -11.97 1.04
CA GLY A 484 -44.12 -11.42 -0.10
C GLY A 484 -45.50 -10.93 0.26
N PRO A 485 -46.50 -11.13 -0.65
CA PRO A 485 -46.39 -11.61 -2.04
C PRO A 485 -45.82 -10.58 -3.02
N GLY A 486 -45.85 -9.29 -2.70
CA GLY A 486 -45.38 -8.19 -3.56
C GLY A 486 -44.36 -7.28 -2.87
N ALA A 487 -44.21 -6.06 -3.39
CA ALA A 487 -43.29 -5.07 -2.86
C ALA A 487 -44.04 -3.88 -2.19
N GLY A 488 -43.39 -3.18 -1.25
CA GLY A 488 -43.92 -2.01 -0.56
C GLY A 488 -45.20 -2.37 0.25
N THR A 489 -46.29 -1.66 0.02
CA THR A 489 -47.57 -1.86 0.71
C THR A 489 -48.23 -3.22 0.40
N HIS A 490 -47.78 -3.91 -0.62
CA HIS A 490 -48.27 -5.22 -1.03
C HIS A 490 -47.37 -6.38 -0.60
N GLY A 491 -46.37 -6.11 0.23
CA GLY A 491 -45.44 -7.06 0.79
C GLY A 491 -45.51 -7.14 2.30
N GLY A 492 -44.55 -7.80 2.90
CA GLY A 492 -44.36 -7.88 4.36
C GLY A 492 -45.11 -9.04 5.03
N GLU A 493 -45.65 -9.98 4.25
CA GLU A 493 -46.29 -11.19 4.74
C GLU A 493 -45.39 -12.41 4.56
N VAL A 494 -45.53 -13.40 5.46
CA VAL A 494 -44.86 -14.70 5.27
C VAL A 494 -45.73 -15.52 4.33
N VAL A 495 -45.31 -15.69 3.08
CA VAL A 495 -46.02 -16.45 2.05
C VAL A 495 -45.84 -17.95 2.25
N ALA A 496 -44.62 -18.35 2.58
CA ALA A 496 -44.30 -19.74 2.85
C ALA A 496 -43.12 -19.84 3.82
N ALA A 497 -43.06 -20.91 4.61
CA ALA A 497 -41.95 -21.20 5.50
C ALA A 497 -41.79 -22.71 5.64
N GLY A 498 -40.53 -23.19 5.65
CA GLY A 498 -40.23 -24.61 5.75
C GLY A 498 -39.00 -25.03 4.99
N SER A 499 -38.90 -26.30 4.62
CA SER A 499 -37.83 -26.81 3.77
C SER A 499 -37.98 -26.29 2.33
N VAL A 500 -36.93 -26.39 1.52
CA VAL A 500 -36.96 -26.06 0.08
C VAL A 500 -38.12 -26.74 -0.62
N LYS A 501 -38.41 -28.02 -0.27
CA LYS A 501 -39.51 -28.80 -0.86
C LYS A 501 -40.88 -28.21 -0.51
N ASP A 502 -41.02 -27.63 0.69
CA ASP A 502 -42.29 -27.01 1.13
C ASP A 502 -42.51 -25.69 0.37
N ILE A 503 -41.45 -24.89 0.19
CA ILE A 503 -41.49 -23.66 -0.61
C ILE A 503 -41.86 -23.97 -2.07
N MET A 504 -41.22 -25.00 -2.69
CA MET A 504 -41.49 -25.41 -4.08
C MET A 504 -42.94 -25.86 -4.28
N LYS A 505 -43.59 -26.45 -3.28
CA LYS A 505 -45.00 -26.91 -3.33
C LYS A 505 -45.99 -25.78 -3.16
N CYS A 506 -45.60 -24.67 -2.51
CA CYS A 506 -46.51 -23.55 -2.30
C CYS A 506 -46.86 -22.88 -3.64
N LYS A 507 -48.17 -22.76 -3.92
CA LYS A 507 -48.66 -22.17 -5.18
C LYS A 507 -48.50 -20.65 -5.20
N ASP A 508 -48.61 -20.03 -4.05
CA ASP A 508 -48.59 -18.57 -3.88
C ASP A 508 -47.16 -18.01 -3.78
N SER A 509 -46.17 -18.88 -3.58
CA SER A 509 -44.74 -18.49 -3.55
C SER A 509 -44.20 -18.31 -4.95
N VAL A 510 -43.80 -17.07 -5.28
CA VAL A 510 -43.08 -16.73 -6.50
C VAL A 510 -41.69 -17.39 -6.51
N THR A 511 -41.00 -17.34 -5.37
CA THR A 511 -39.69 -18.01 -5.16
C THR A 511 -39.83 -19.52 -5.40
N GLY A 512 -40.86 -20.16 -4.84
CA GLY A 512 -41.15 -21.58 -5.07
C GLY A 512 -41.50 -21.91 -6.51
N ALA A 513 -42.12 -20.98 -7.24
CA ALA A 513 -42.44 -21.17 -8.65
C ALA A 513 -41.16 -21.18 -9.52
N TYR A 514 -40.16 -20.33 -9.24
CA TYR A 514 -38.86 -20.34 -9.91
C TYR A 514 -38.03 -21.58 -9.53
N LEU A 515 -37.87 -21.88 -8.24
CA LEU A 515 -37.11 -23.04 -7.75
C LEU A 515 -37.66 -24.37 -8.29
N SER A 516 -38.99 -24.48 -8.46
CA SER A 516 -39.64 -25.68 -9.04
C SER A 516 -39.59 -25.72 -10.58
N GLY A 517 -39.17 -24.64 -11.24
CA GLY A 517 -39.20 -24.51 -12.68
C GLY A 517 -40.57 -24.28 -13.30
N ARG A 518 -41.63 -24.04 -12.47
CA ARG A 518 -42.98 -23.65 -12.96
C ARG A 518 -42.96 -22.33 -13.72
N ILE A 519 -42.07 -21.41 -13.29
CA ILE A 519 -41.76 -20.16 -13.98
C ILE A 519 -40.30 -20.18 -14.34
N ARG A 520 -39.99 -19.75 -15.56
CA ARG A 520 -38.60 -19.64 -16.04
C ARG A 520 -38.45 -18.36 -16.84
N ILE A 521 -37.25 -17.77 -16.78
CA ILE A 521 -36.88 -16.68 -17.66
C ILE A 521 -36.65 -17.29 -19.06
N PRO A 522 -37.39 -16.87 -20.09
CA PRO A 522 -37.24 -17.47 -21.43
C PRO A 522 -35.90 -17.09 -22.02
N VAL A 523 -35.21 -18.07 -22.58
CA VAL A 523 -34.02 -17.84 -23.38
C VAL A 523 -34.49 -17.48 -24.82
N PRO A 524 -34.10 -16.31 -25.37
CA PRO A 524 -34.49 -15.92 -26.73
C PRO A 524 -33.99 -16.94 -27.74
N SER A 525 -34.88 -17.37 -28.64
CA SER A 525 -34.54 -18.27 -29.75
C SER A 525 -33.69 -17.57 -30.83
N GLU A 526 -33.94 -16.27 -31.00
CA GLU A 526 -33.18 -15.44 -31.95
C GLU A 526 -32.39 -14.37 -31.23
N ARG A 527 -31.19 -14.10 -31.70
CA ARG A 527 -30.29 -13.06 -31.19
C ARG A 527 -30.21 -11.91 -32.16
N ARG A 528 -30.07 -10.68 -31.68
CA ARG A 528 -29.84 -9.52 -32.53
C ARG A 528 -28.46 -9.59 -33.17
N GLU A 529 -28.36 -9.18 -34.42
CA GLU A 529 -27.09 -8.99 -35.10
C GLU A 529 -26.43 -7.68 -34.64
N PRO A 530 -25.13 -7.66 -34.44
CA PRO A 530 -24.41 -6.45 -34.11
C PRO A 530 -24.49 -5.41 -35.24
N THR A 531 -24.67 -4.14 -34.86
CA THR A 531 -24.66 -3.02 -35.84
C THR A 531 -23.25 -2.47 -36.09
N GLY A 532 -22.28 -2.83 -35.27
CA GLY A 532 -20.90 -2.39 -35.34
C GLY A 532 -20.07 -2.98 -34.19
N TRP A 533 -18.84 -2.53 -34.07
CA TRP A 533 -17.89 -3.03 -33.08
C TRP A 533 -17.03 -1.92 -32.48
N ILE A 534 -16.77 -2.02 -31.18
CA ILE A 534 -15.70 -1.29 -30.49
C ILE A 534 -14.64 -2.30 -30.10
N THR A 535 -13.40 -2.03 -30.46
CA THR A 535 -12.28 -2.92 -30.15
C THR A 535 -11.25 -2.22 -29.29
N VAL A 536 -10.97 -2.76 -28.11
CA VAL A 536 -9.83 -2.37 -27.28
C VAL A 536 -8.63 -3.18 -27.72
N ARG A 537 -7.53 -2.50 -28.08
CA ARG A 537 -6.27 -3.12 -28.52
C ARG A 537 -5.22 -3.02 -27.42
N GLY A 538 -4.47 -4.10 -27.26
CA GLY A 538 -3.29 -4.13 -26.37
C GLY A 538 -3.60 -3.85 -24.90
N ALA A 539 -4.73 -4.31 -24.38
CA ALA A 539 -5.13 -4.11 -23.00
C ALA A 539 -4.16 -4.81 -22.04
N ARG A 540 -3.44 -4.03 -21.18
CA ARG A 540 -2.39 -4.53 -20.28
C ARG A 540 -2.42 -3.88 -18.89
N GLU A 541 -3.56 -3.33 -18.49
CA GLU A 541 -3.73 -2.77 -17.15
C GLU A 541 -3.90 -3.90 -16.12
N ASN A 542 -3.27 -3.75 -14.97
CA ASN A 542 -3.25 -4.72 -13.88
C ASN A 542 -2.81 -6.12 -14.33
N ASN A 543 -3.72 -7.11 -14.29
CA ASN A 543 -3.45 -8.51 -14.65
C ASN A 543 -3.73 -8.85 -16.12
N LEU A 544 -4.15 -7.90 -16.94
CA LEU A 544 -4.43 -8.14 -18.36
C LEU A 544 -3.12 -8.43 -19.13
N LYS A 545 -3.18 -9.42 -20.03
CA LYS A 545 -2.02 -10.02 -20.71
C LYS A 545 -1.85 -9.50 -22.14
N ASN A 546 -1.97 -8.17 -22.33
CA ASN A 546 -1.88 -7.54 -23.66
C ASN A 546 -2.91 -8.12 -24.64
N ILE A 547 -4.18 -8.10 -24.23
CA ILE A 547 -5.28 -8.72 -24.97
C ILE A 547 -6.01 -7.71 -25.85
N ASP A 548 -6.54 -8.20 -26.98
CA ASP A 548 -7.46 -7.49 -27.85
C ASP A 548 -8.88 -7.98 -27.59
N VAL A 549 -9.84 -7.07 -27.38
CA VAL A 549 -11.23 -7.43 -27.07
C VAL A 549 -12.19 -6.55 -27.86
N SER A 550 -13.11 -7.18 -28.60
CA SER A 550 -14.14 -6.49 -29.35
C SER A 550 -15.51 -6.61 -28.66
N PHE A 551 -16.19 -5.48 -28.54
CA PHE A 551 -17.54 -5.38 -27.98
C PHE A 551 -18.53 -5.04 -29.11
N PRO A 552 -19.56 -5.89 -29.35
CA PRO A 552 -20.55 -5.64 -30.36
C PRO A 552 -21.50 -4.51 -29.97
N LEU A 553 -21.88 -3.67 -30.91
CA LEU A 553 -22.84 -2.56 -30.75
C LEU A 553 -24.26 -2.98 -31.08
N GLY A 554 -25.24 -2.30 -30.50
CA GLY A 554 -26.67 -2.54 -30.74
C GLY A 554 -27.22 -3.79 -30.06
N VAL A 555 -26.40 -4.49 -29.26
CA VAL A 555 -26.75 -5.71 -28.51
C VAL A 555 -26.38 -5.62 -27.06
N MET A 556 -26.94 -6.50 -26.23
CA MET A 556 -26.55 -6.64 -24.82
C MET A 556 -25.35 -7.58 -24.71
N THR A 557 -24.24 -7.07 -24.17
CA THR A 557 -23.00 -7.83 -23.96
C THR A 557 -22.73 -8.05 -22.48
N CYS A 558 -22.54 -9.30 -22.08
CA CYS A 558 -22.13 -9.66 -20.72
C CYS A 558 -20.62 -9.97 -20.68
N VAL A 559 -19.89 -9.30 -19.79
CA VAL A 559 -18.49 -9.62 -19.49
C VAL A 559 -18.43 -10.47 -18.24
N THR A 560 -18.08 -11.75 -18.39
CA THR A 560 -18.11 -12.75 -17.31
C THR A 560 -16.72 -13.28 -16.98
N GLY A 561 -16.61 -14.03 -15.91
CA GLY A 561 -15.36 -14.67 -15.45
C GLY A 561 -15.25 -14.67 -13.93
N VAL A 562 -14.33 -15.47 -13.40
CA VAL A 562 -14.10 -15.60 -11.95
C VAL A 562 -13.70 -14.28 -11.30
N SER A 563 -13.86 -14.18 -9.97
CA SER A 563 -13.43 -13.00 -9.21
C SER A 563 -11.93 -12.76 -9.43
N GLY A 564 -11.54 -11.48 -9.60
CA GLY A 564 -10.14 -11.11 -9.87
C GLY A 564 -9.62 -11.38 -11.29
N SER A 565 -10.45 -11.89 -12.25
CA SER A 565 -10.00 -12.21 -13.61
C SER A 565 -9.63 -11.01 -14.49
N GLY A 566 -9.92 -9.76 -14.07
CA GLY A 566 -9.59 -8.55 -14.82
C GLY A 566 -10.77 -7.88 -15.53
N LYS A 567 -12.01 -8.33 -15.31
CA LYS A 567 -13.23 -7.75 -15.92
C LYS A 567 -13.31 -6.23 -15.72
N SER A 568 -13.17 -5.78 -14.47
CA SER A 568 -13.22 -4.35 -14.14
C SER A 568 -12.02 -3.58 -14.68
N SER A 569 -10.84 -4.21 -14.79
CA SER A 569 -9.66 -3.60 -15.41
C SER A 569 -9.91 -3.33 -16.89
N LEU A 570 -10.54 -4.27 -17.61
CA LEU A 570 -10.87 -4.11 -19.03
C LEU A 570 -12.00 -3.09 -19.24
N VAL A 571 -13.12 -3.26 -18.50
CA VAL A 571 -14.35 -2.48 -18.76
C VAL A 571 -14.29 -1.10 -18.11
N ASN A 572 -13.96 -1.02 -16.80
CA ASN A 572 -14.03 0.25 -16.07
C ASN A 572 -12.75 1.07 -16.22
N GLU A 573 -11.57 0.42 -16.10
CA GLU A 573 -10.30 1.15 -16.10
C GLU A 573 -9.85 1.52 -17.52
N ILE A 574 -10.12 0.72 -18.53
CA ILE A 574 -9.72 1.00 -19.90
C ILE A 574 -10.90 1.51 -20.73
N LEU A 575 -11.88 0.65 -21.05
CA LEU A 575 -12.94 0.98 -22.02
C LEU A 575 -13.76 2.19 -21.58
N TYR A 576 -14.33 2.16 -20.36
CA TYR A 576 -15.16 3.27 -19.87
C TYR A 576 -14.37 4.58 -19.79
N LYS A 577 -13.16 4.56 -19.21
CA LYS A 577 -12.36 5.79 -19.06
C LYS A 577 -11.95 6.38 -20.39
N GLU A 578 -11.61 5.54 -21.39
CA GLU A 578 -11.28 6.02 -22.74
C GLU A 578 -12.52 6.61 -23.44
N LEU A 579 -13.66 5.90 -23.39
CA LEU A 579 -14.92 6.41 -23.92
C LEU A 579 -15.35 7.72 -23.26
N ALA A 580 -15.29 7.80 -21.94
CA ALA A 580 -15.66 8.99 -21.19
C ALA A 580 -14.73 10.17 -21.53
N ARG A 581 -13.42 9.91 -21.69
CA ARG A 581 -12.44 10.92 -22.11
C ARG A 581 -12.75 11.48 -23.49
N LYS A 582 -13.00 10.60 -24.45
CA LYS A 582 -13.20 10.98 -25.86
C LYS A 582 -14.59 11.55 -26.15
N LEU A 583 -15.65 10.91 -25.62
CA LEU A 583 -17.03 11.28 -25.92
C LEU A 583 -17.60 12.32 -24.94
N ASN A 584 -17.36 12.14 -23.64
CA ASN A 584 -17.92 13.02 -22.60
C ASN A 584 -16.94 14.12 -22.14
N ARG A 585 -15.73 14.18 -22.73
CA ARG A 585 -14.65 15.10 -22.32
C ARG A 585 -14.31 15.00 -20.82
N ALA A 586 -14.46 13.80 -20.23
CA ALA A 586 -14.16 13.57 -18.85
C ALA A 586 -12.63 13.51 -18.63
N ARG A 587 -12.18 13.93 -17.45
CA ARG A 587 -10.76 14.01 -17.08
C ARG A 587 -10.28 12.68 -16.49
N PHE A 588 -10.41 11.60 -17.24
CA PHE A 588 -9.91 10.29 -16.83
C PHE A 588 -8.62 9.95 -17.55
N VAL A 589 -7.72 9.27 -16.84
CA VAL A 589 -6.58 8.60 -17.44
C VAL A 589 -6.98 7.13 -17.60
N PRO A 590 -7.13 6.64 -18.83
CA PRO A 590 -7.41 5.24 -19.09
C PRO A 590 -6.25 4.36 -18.65
N GLY A 591 -6.54 3.11 -18.28
CA GLY A 591 -5.53 2.10 -18.02
C GLY A 591 -4.68 1.80 -19.26
N LYS A 592 -3.58 1.09 -19.06
CA LYS A 592 -2.58 0.80 -20.12
C LYS A 592 -3.20 -0.03 -21.24
N HIS A 593 -3.24 0.54 -22.44
CA HIS A 593 -3.70 -0.09 -23.69
C HIS A 593 -3.04 0.64 -24.88
N ASP A 594 -3.21 0.13 -26.07
CA ASP A 594 -2.68 0.78 -27.27
C ASP A 594 -3.69 1.79 -27.84
N CYS A 595 -4.89 1.35 -28.20
CA CYS A 595 -5.96 2.21 -28.68
C CYS A 595 -7.34 1.56 -28.50
N VAL A 596 -8.39 2.36 -28.69
CA VAL A 596 -9.78 1.90 -28.82
C VAL A 596 -10.32 2.33 -30.16
N GLU A 597 -10.68 1.33 -30.99
CA GLU A 597 -11.24 1.52 -32.34
C GLU A 597 -12.76 1.57 -32.28
N GLY A 598 -13.38 2.23 -33.27
CA GLY A 598 -14.84 2.26 -33.42
C GLY A 598 -15.57 3.33 -32.64
N LEU A 599 -14.86 4.27 -32.00
CA LEU A 599 -15.41 5.32 -31.14
C LEU A 599 -16.43 6.22 -31.86
N ALA A 600 -16.25 6.50 -33.16
CA ALA A 600 -17.14 7.34 -33.94
C ALA A 600 -18.58 6.79 -34.11
N GLN A 601 -18.80 5.56 -33.68
CA GLN A 601 -20.12 4.91 -33.74
C GLN A 601 -20.96 5.20 -32.46
N LEU A 602 -20.41 5.92 -31.49
CA LEU A 602 -21.07 6.27 -30.24
C LEU A 602 -21.10 7.78 -30.00
N ASP A 603 -22.22 8.27 -29.48
CA ASP A 603 -22.39 9.69 -29.13
C ASP A 603 -21.92 10.00 -27.71
N LYS A 604 -22.16 9.11 -26.75
CA LYS A 604 -21.83 9.27 -25.33
C LYS A 604 -21.71 7.94 -24.60
N VAL A 605 -21.09 7.95 -23.43
CA VAL A 605 -21.06 6.82 -22.50
C VAL A 605 -21.69 7.22 -21.17
N ILE A 606 -22.47 6.31 -20.59
CA ILE A 606 -23.06 6.45 -19.25
C ILE A 606 -22.55 5.28 -18.41
N ASN A 607 -22.01 5.59 -17.24
CA ASN A 607 -21.60 4.59 -16.24
C ASN A 607 -22.62 4.55 -15.11
N ILE A 608 -23.10 3.35 -14.81
CA ILE A 608 -23.96 3.06 -13.66
C ILE A 608 -23.21 2.08 -12.78
N ASP A 609 -22.82 2.53 -11.61
CA ASP A 609 -22.06 1.73 -10.64
C ASP A 609 -22.87 1.46 -9.37
N GLN A 610 -22.31 0.69 -8.44
CA GLN A 610 -22.92 0.36 -7.14
C GLN A 610 -22.72 1.46 -6.08
N SER A 611 -22.28 2.66 -6.45
CA SER A 611 -22.09 3.77 -5.51
C SER A 611 -23.42 4.18 -4.87
N PRO A 612 -23.45 4.47 -3.55
CA PRO A 612 -24.67 4.91 -2.88
C PRO A 612 -25.22 6.20 -3.51
N ILE A 613 -26.51 6.20 -3.82
CA ILE A 613 -27.24 7.36 -4.32
C ILE A 613 -27.45 8.34 -3.16
N GLY A 614 -26.80 9.51 -3.24
CA GLY A 614 -26.96 10.60 -2.29
C GLY A 614 -26.46 10.27 -0.85
N ARG A 615 -25.78 11.22 -0.22
CA ARG A 615 -25.19 11.06 1.13
C ARG A 615 -25.75 12.02 2.15
N THR A 616 -26.71 12.85 1.74
CA THR A 616 -27.31 13.83 2.65
C THR A 616 -28.71 13.38 3.06
N PRO A 617 -29.14 13.67 4.29
CA PRO A 617 -30.53 13.40 4.72
C PRO A 617 -31.60 14.07 3.85
N ARG A 618 -31.21 15.02 2.99
CA ARG A 618 -32.08 15.75 2.07
C ARG A 618 -32.18 15.10 0.68
N SER A 619 -31.33 14.12 0.38
CA SER A 619 -31.36 13.43 -0.91
C SER A 619 -32.48 12.40 -0.94
N ASN A 620 -33.33 12.46 -1.95
CA ASN A 620 -34.37 11.49 -2.25
C ASN A 620 -34.38 11.18 -3.75
N PRO A 621 -35.04 10.12 -4.21
CA PRO A 621 -35.05 9.73 -5.63
C PRO A 621 -35.48 10.85 -6.58
N ALA A 622 -36.39 11.75 -6.15
CA ALA A 622 -36.88 12.85 -6.97
C ALA A 622 -35.91 14.04 -7.07
N THR A 623 -35.00 14.17 -6.11
CA THR A 623 -33.99 15.26 -6.08
C THR A 623 -32.62 14.84 -6.60
N TYR A 624 -32.49 13.58 -7.00
CA TYR A 624 -31.26 13.01 -7.57
C TYR A 624 -31.33 13.06 -9.10
N THR A 625 -31.07 14.23 -9.68
CA THR A 625 -30.92 14.44 -11.13
C THR A 625 -29.62 15.16 -11.44
#